data_52b2f5083d81b36e91ef48aa913bf744
#
_entry.id   52b2f5083d81b36e91ef48aa913bf744
#
_cell.length_a   1.000
_cell.length_b   1.000
_cell.length_c   1.000
_cell.angle_alpha   90.00
_cell.angle_beta   90.00
_cell.angle_gamma   90.00
#
_symmetry.space_group_name_H-M   'P 1'
#
loop_
_entity.id
_entity.type
_entity.pdbx_description
1 polymer ?
#
loop_
_entity_poly.entity_id
_entity_poly.type
_entity_poly.pdbx_seq_one_letter_code
_entity_poly.pdbx_strand_id
1 'polypeptide(L)'
;AFHDIRLYQTAQEDARVVMIFNESTTKKVTAKLVFEKTKQPFLSATQYNPWNNTATHFGIAENELPIEIEPGEAQFFVVEPQKDLTARAIKQSEQVLDLKWAVSCADELHYGTFTPFIKTEQKEELVNLNGPKFDPCFTGFYRYETNFSVNKKEGVRYFLKVEKGGDTAQVFVNGIDCGYQAEFPGRTEI
;
A
#
# COMPACT_ATOMS: atom_id res chain seq x y z
N ALA A 1 -3.65 -20.87 14.74
CA ALA A 1 -3.58 -19.52 15.30
C ALA A 1 -2.69 -18.69 14.41
N PHE A 2 -3.12 -17.50 14.04
CA PHE A 2 -2.32 -16.55 13.26
C PHE A 2 -1.42 -15.80 14.24
N HIS A 3 -0.15 -16.20 14.36
CA HIS A 3 0.80 -15.57 15.29
C HIS A 3 1.16 -14.14 14.91
N ASP A 4 1.06 -13.81 13.61
CA ASP A 4 1.47 -12.53 13.04
C ASP A 4 0.30 -11.55 12.88
N ILE A 5 -0.89 -11.87 13.43
CA ILE A 5 -2.06 -10.99 13.33
C ILE A 5 -2.37 -10.35 14.68
N ARG A 6 -2.46 -9.01 14.67
CA ARG A 6 -3.02 -8.21 15.76
C ARG A 6 -4.43 -7.76 15.41
N LEU A 7 -5.34 -7.99 16.35
CA LEU A 7 -6.73 -7.57 16.23
C LEU A 7 -7.09 -6.67 17.41
N TYR A 8 -7.60 -5.49 17.10
CA TYR A 8 -8.19 -4.58 18.06
C TYR A 8 -9.65 -4.37 17.71
N GLN A 9 -10.50 -4.38 18.71
CA GLN A 9 -11.93 -4.15 18.53
C GLN A 9 -12.46 -3.23 19.63
N THR A 10 -13.29 -2.27 19.24
CA THR A 10 -14.07 -1.47 20.17
C THR A 10 -15.54 -1.44 19.76
N ALA A 11 -16.41 -1.36 20.75
CA ALA A 11 -17.85 -1.23 20.54
C ALA A 11 -18.25 0.26 20.60
N GLN A 12 -19.03 0.69 19.63
CA GLN A 12 -19.67 2.00 19.62
C GLN A 12 -21.16 1.80 19.31
N GLU A 13 -22.02 1.98 20.30
CA GLU A 13 -23.45 1.71 20.17
C GLU A 13 -23.72 0.34 19.54
N ASP A 14 -24.32 0.32 18.36
CA ASP A 14 -24.60 -0.92 17.61
C ASP A 14 -23.46 -1.34 16.66
N ALA A 15 -22.47 -0.49 16.48
CA ALA A 15 -21.34 -0.75 15.59
C ALA A 15 -20.13 -1.40 16.31
N ARG A 16 -19.23 -1.98 15.53
CA ARG A 16 -17.90 -2.40 15.96
C ARG A 16 -16.86 -1.73 15.07
N VAL A 17 -15.87 -1.12 15.68
CA VAL A 17 -14.68 -0.66 15.00
C VAL A 17 -13.60 -1.71 15.19
N VAL A 18 -13.08 -2.22 14.09
CA VAL A 18 -12.08 -3.29 14.07
C VAL A 18 -10.85 -2.77 13.34
N MET A 19 -9.69 -2.89 13.99
CA MET A 19 -8.40 -2.73 13.35
C MET A 19 -7.71 -4.08 13.32
N ILE A 20 -7.18 -4.46 12.17
CA ILE A 20 -6.40 -5.68 12.01
C ILE A 20 -5.08 -5.33 11.35
N PHE A 21 -3.99 -5.86 11.89
CA PHE A 21 -2.64 -5.60 11.43
C PHE A 21 -1.89 -6.92 11.21
N ASN A 22 -1.23 -7.05 10.06
CA ASN A 22 -0.37 -8.17 9.74
C ASN A 22 1.08 -7.81 10.10
N GLU A 23 1.61 -8.34 11.20
CA GLU A 23 2.99 -8.11 11.66
C GLU A 23 4.04 -8.86 10.83
N SER A 24 3.62 -9.78 9.97
CA SER A 24 4.56 -10.47 9.09
C SER A 24 5.18 -9.50 8.09
N THR A 25 6.48 -9.58 7.91
CA THR A 25 7.21 -8.79 6.89
C THR A 25 7.22 -9.46 5.52
N THR A 26 6.74 -10.69 5.41
CA THR A 26 6.88 -11.48 4.18
C THR A 26 5.64 -12.27 3.76
N LYS A 27 4.67 -12.47 4.66
CA LYS A 27 3.52 -13.35 4.41
C LYS A 27 2.23 -12.56 4.32
N LYS A 28 1.55 -12.68 3.19
CA LYS A 28 0.16 -12.28 3.04
C LYS A 28 -0.75 -13.20 3.85
N VAL A 29 -1.76 -12.64 4.47
CA VAL A 29 -2.78 -13.38 5.21
C VAL A 29 -4.12 -13.29 4.48
N THR A 30 -4.71 -14.44 4.18
CA THR A 30 -6.08 -14.59 3.71
C THR A 30 -6.87 -15.27 4.81
N ALA A 31 -7.90 -14.60 5.33
CA ALA A 31 -8.67 -15.07 6.47
C ALA A 31 -10.13 -14.59 6.40
N LYS A 32 -10.91 -14.94 7.42
CA LYS A 32 -12.25 -14.41 7.65
C LYS A 32 -12.30 -13.81 9.05
N LEU A 33 -12.79 -12.58 9.17
CA LEU A 33 -13.22 -12.03 10.44
C LEU A 33 -14.60 -12.62 10.75
N VAL A 34 -14.71 -13.32 11.87
CA VAL A 34 -15.95 -13.93 12.34
C VAL A 34 -16.45 -13.13 13.53
N PHE A 35 -17.63 -12.56 13.42
CA PHE A 35 -18.24 -11.80 14.50
C PHE A 35 -19.14 -12.68 15.34
N GLU A 36 -19.12 -12.46 16.67
CA GLU A 36 -20.02 -13.16 17.57
C GLU A 36 -21.48 -12.88 17.19
N LYS A 37 -22.32 -13.89 17.33
CA LYS A 37 -23.76 -13.75 17.11
C LYS A 37 -24.34 -12.84 18.18
N THR A 38 -24.76 -11.67 17.77
CA THR A 38 -25.50 -10.69 18.60
C THR A 38 -27.00 -10.79 18.34
N LYS A 39 -27.81 -10.07 19.13
CA LYS A 39 -29.26 -10.00 18.87
C LYS A 39 -29.60 -9.45 17.50
N GLN A 40 -28.75 -8.56 17.01
CA GLN A 40 -28.83 -7.98 15.66
C GLN A 40 -27.56 -8.42 14.91
N PRO A 41 -27.68 -9.22 13.82
CA PRO A 41 -26.53 -9.63 13.05
C PRO A 41 -25.90 -8.42 12.34
N PHE A 42 -24.58 -8.42 12.19
CA PHE A 42 -23.92 -7.44 11.35
C PHE A 42 -24.18 -7.76 9.88
N LEU A 43 -24.58 -6.74 9.13
CA LEU A 43 -24.98 -6.88 7.72
C LEU A 43 -24.06 -6.15 6.77
N SER A 44 -23.28 -5.20 7.26
CA SER A 44 -22.35 -4.41 6.46
C SER A 44 -21.05 -4.13 7.19
N ALA A 45 -19.99 -3.96 6.42
CA ALA A 45 -18.70 -3.44 6.87
C ALA A 45 -18.25 -2.31 5.96
N THR A 46 -17.73 -1.26 6.55
CA THR A 46 -17.05 -0.17 5.83
C THR A 46 -15.57 -0.28 6.12
N GLN A 47 -14.77 -0.59 5.12
CA GLN A 47 -13.32 -0.49 5.21
C GLN A 47 -12.89 0.95 4.97
N TYR A 48 -12.19 1.52 5.93
CA TYR A 48 -11.64 2.86 5.82
C TYR A 48 -10.14 2.78 5.53
N ASN A 49 -9.71 3.48 4.49
CA ASN A 49 -8.30 3.65 4.18
C ASN A 49 -7.85 5.06 4.59
N PRO A 50 -7.06 5.19 5.68
CA PRO A 50 -6.63 6.49 6.19
C PRO A 50 -5.61 7.20 5.30
N TRP A 51 -4.86 6.47 4.46
CA TRP A 51 -3.82 7.04 3.61
C TRP A 51 -4.38 7.91 2.48
N ASN A 52 -5.54 7.55 1.97
CA ASN A 52 -6.17 8.25 0.86
C ASN A 52 -7.58 8.76 1.19
N ASN A 53 -7.98 8.68 2.47
CA ASN A 53 -9.28 9.12 2.97
C ASN A 53 -10.45 8.55 2.16
N THR A 54 -10.42 7.24 1.90
CA THR A 54 -11.49 6.56 1.17
C THR A 54 -12.17 5.50 2.03
N ALA A 55 -13.44 5.27 1.74
CA ALA A 55 -14.23 4.23 2.36
C ALA A 55 -14.78 3.28 1.29
N THR A 56 -14.70 1.98 1.57
CA THR A 56 -15.26 0.92 0.73
C THR A 56 -16.25 0.11 1.54
N HIS A 57 -17.46 -0.08 1.03
CA HIS A 57 -18.52 -0.79 1.72
C HIS A 57 -18.63 -2.23 1.24
N PHE A 58 -18.86 -3.16 2.17
CA PHE A 58 -19.02 -4.58 1.92
C PHE A 58 -20.30 -5.09 2.60
N GLY A 59 -21.00 -6.02 1.95
CA GLY A 59 -22.02 -6.81 2.61
C GLY A 59 -21.38 -7.91 3.47
N ILE A 60 -21.92 -8.16 4.65
CA ILE A 60 -21.56 -9.28 5.52
C ILE A 60 -22.61 -10.38 5.36
N ALA A 61 -22.16 -11.62 5.13
CA ALA A 61 -22.98 -12.80 5.12
C ALA A 61 -22.59 -13.71 6.29
N GLU A 62 -23.56 -14.25 7.00
CA GLU A 62 -23.33 -15.20 8.10
C GLU A 62 -22.40 -14.70 9.23
N ASN A 63 -22.33 -13.39 9.46
CA ASN A 63 -21.39 -12.71 10.36
C ASN A 63 -19.91 -12.95 9.99
N GLU A 64 -19.61 -13.21 8.72
CA GLU A 64 -18.25 -13.41 8.23
C GLU A 64 -17.88 -12.33 7.22
N LEU A 65 -16.70 -11.75 7.37
CA LEU A 65 -16.09 -10.82 6.44
C LEU A 65 -14.77 -11.42 5.93
N PRO A 66 -14.67 -11.81 4.66
CA PRO A 66 -13.40 -12.24 4.09
C PRO A 66 -12.43 -11.06 4.00
N ILE A 67 -11.18 -11.31 4.38
CA ILE A 67 -10.11 -10.31 4.37
C ILE A 67 -8.85 -10.88 3.74
N GLU A 68 -8.13 -10.00 3.07
CA GLU A 68 -6.76 -10.23 2.61
C GLU A 68 -5.90 -9.07 3.10
N ILE A 69 -4.78 -9.39 3.75
CA ILE A 69 -3.90 -8.39 4.37
C ILE A 69 -2.48 -8.67 3.94
N GLU A 70 -1.87 -7.70 3.29
CA GLU A 70 -0.48 -7.77 2.86
C GLU A 70 0.49 -7.71 4.07
N PRO A 71 1.74 -8.11 3.91
CA PRO A 71 2.76 -7.94 4.95
C PRO A 71 2.86 -6.48 5.40
N GLY A 72 2.88 -6.22 6.72
CA GLY A 72 2.98 -4.88 7.29
C GLY A 72 1.73 -4.01 7.14
N GLU A 73 0.65 -4.55 6.57
CA GLU A 73 -0.58 -3.78 6.32
C GLU A 73 -1.49 -3.73 7.56
N ALA A 74 -2.09 -2.56 7.80
CA ALA A 74 -3.19 -2.36 8.72
C ALA A 74 -4.49 -2.06 7.97
N GLN A 75 -5.57 -2.72 8.34
CA GLN A 75 -6.90 -2.47 7.80
C GLN A 75 -7.87 -2.07 8.91
N PHE A 76 -8.77 -1.13 8.60
CA PHE A 76 -9.75 -0.60 9.53
C PHE A 76 -11.16 -0.86 8.98
N PHE A 77 -12.03 -1.39 9.82
CA PHE A 77 -13.41 -1.66 9.47
C PHE A 77 -14.36 -1.08 10.52
N VAL A 78 -15.45 -0.50 10.03
CA VAL A 78 -16.65 -0.22 10.84
C VAL A 78 -17.70 -1.24 10.42
N VAL A 79 -18.18 -2.04 11.38
CA VAL A 79 -19.12 -3.12 11.14
C VAL A 79 -20.45 -2.79 11.79
N GLU A 80 -21.53 -2.83 11.03
CA GLU A 80 -22.83 -2.32 11.42
C GLU A 80 -23.96 -3.32 11.16
N PRO A 81 -25.04 -3.29 11.96
CA PRO A 81 -26.22 -4.14 11.75
C PRO A 81 -27.11 -3.63 10.59
N GLN A 82 -26.87 -2.41 10.12
CA GLN A 82 -27.62 -1.83 9.01
C GLN A 82 -27.05 -2.26 7.68
N LYS A 83 -27.93 -2.49 6.73
CA LYS A 83 -27.58 -2.85 5.37
C LYS A 83 -27.52 -1.59 4.50
N ASP A 84 -26.45 -0.85 4.58
CA ASP A 84 -26.19 0.18 3.57
C ASP A 84 -25.45 -0.43 2.39
N LEU A 85 -26.17 -0.69 1.29
CA LEU A 85 -25.69 -1.43 0.13
C LEU A 85 -25.47 -0.54 -1.10
N THR A 86 -25.14 0.71 -0.92
CA THR A 86 -24.64 1.53 -2.03
C THR A 86 -23.19 1.21 -2.40
N ALA A 87 -22.67 0.08 -1.93
CA ALA A 87 -21.32 -0.38 -2.24
C ALA A 87 -21.17 -0.66 -3.75
N ARG A 88 -20.50 0.22 -4.44
CA ARG A 88 -19.95 -0.08 -5.77
C ARG A 88 -18.69 -0.91 -5.58
N ALA A 89 -18.69 -2.12 -6.12
CA ALA A 89 -17.46 -2.90 -6.26
C ALA A 89 -16.46 -2.06 -7.07
N ILE A 90 -15.37 -1.65 -6.44
CA ILE A 90 -14.29 -0.95 -7.12
C ILE A 90 -13.56 -2.00 -7.95
N LYS A 91 -13.68 -1.91 -9.29
CA LYS A 91 -12.86 -2.73 -10.18
C LYS A 91 -11.44 -2.21 -10.12
N GLN A 92 -10.54 -3.01 -9.60
CA GLN A 92 -9.11 -2.76 -9.65
C GLN A 92 -8.51 -3.59 -10.79
N SER A 93 -7.56 -3.00 -11.51
CA SER A 93 -6.71 -3.70 -12.45
C SER A 93 -5.28 -3.24 -12.22
N GLU A 94 -4.34 -4.17 -12.27
CA GLU A 94 -2.92 -3.89 -12.15
C GLU A 94 -2.24 -4.15 -13.49
N GLN A 95 -1.28 -3.31 -13.82
CA GLN A 95 -0.39 -3.47 -14.96
C GLN A 95 1.03 -3.35 -14.47
N VAL A 96 1.84 -4.36 -14.72
CA VAL A 96 3.29 -4.30 -14.51
C VAL A 96 3.87 -3.43 -15.61
N LEU A 97 4.65 -2.42 -15.23
CA LEU A 97 5.37 -1.56 -16.15
C LEU A 97 6.81 -2.09 -16.29
N ASP A 98 7.18 -2.47 -17.50
CA ASP A 98 8.55 -2.79 -17.86
C ASP A 98 9.25 -1.49 -18.25
N LEU A 99 10.08 -0.98 -17.33
CA LEU A 99 10.63 0.37 -17.41
C LEU A 99 12.16 0.34 -17.37
N LYS A 100 12.76 1.24 -18.15
CA LYS A 100 14.19 1.55 -18.06
C LYS A 100 14.40 2.72 -17.13
N TRP A 101 15.33 2.58 -16.21
CA TRP A 101 15.59 3.56 -15.17
C TRP A 101 16.93 4.26 -15.36
N ALA A 102 16.92 5.57 -15.32
CA ALA A 102 18.11 6.37 -15.07
C ALA A 102 18.30 6.51 -13.57
N VAL A 103 19.53 6.27 -13.10
CA VAL A 103 19.83 6.32 -11.66
C VAL A 103 20.85 7.39 -11.40
N SER A 104 20.59 8.21 -10.41
CA SER A 104 21.51 9.22 -9.89
C SER A 104 21.56 9.16 -8.38
N CYS A 105 22.61 9.68 -7.78
CA CYS A 105 22.79 9.68 -6.33
C CYS A 105 23.27 11.04 -5.83
N ALA A 106 22.96 11.34 -4.59
CA ALA A 106 23.50 12.46 -3.83
C ALA A 106 23.83 11.96 -2.43
N ASP A 107 25.00 12.31 -1.92
CA ASP A 107 25.34 12.04 -0.52
C ASP A 107 24.54 12.94 0.42
N GLU A 108 24.60 12.68 1.72
CA GLU A 108 23.86 13.41 2.74
C GLU A 108 24.26 14.87 2.87
N LEU A 109 25.48 15.26 2.45
CA LEU A 109 25.98 16.61 2.52
C LEU A 109 25.60 17.44 1.27
N HIS A 110 25.31 16.77 0.17
CA HIS A 110 25.01 17.38 -1.13
C HIS A 110 23.58 17.06 -1.59
N TYR A 111 22.66 16.92 -0.67
CA TYR A 111 21.24 16.67 -1.00
C TYR A 111 20.71 17.74 -1.96
N GLY A 112 20.05 17.28 -3.02
CA GLY A 112 19.57 18.15 -4.11
C GLY A 112 20.53 18.26 -5.30
N THR A 113 21.82 17.90 -5.15
CA THR A 113 22.79 17.85 -6.22
C THR A 113 23.03 16.40 -6.64
N PHE A 114 22.15 15.89 -7.50
CA PHE A 114 22.23 14.51 -7.96
C PHE A 114 23.21 14.38 -9.13
N THR A 115 24.11 13.42 -9.01
CA THR A 115 25.06 13.05 -10.08
C THR A 115 24.72 11.66 -10.61
N PRO A 116 24.93 11.39 -11.92
CA PRO A 116 24.69 10.06 -12.48
C PRO A 116 25.44 8.98 -11.72
N PHE A 117 24.76 7.88 -11.40
CA PHE A 117 25.37 6.74 -10.76
C PHE A 117 26.11 5.88 -11.79
N ILE A 118 27.43 6.02 -11.84
CA ILE A 118 28.30 5.52 -12.91
C ILE A 118 28.35 3.98 -12.98
N LYS A 119 28.01 3.28 -11.91
CA LYS A 119 28.05 1.81 -11.83
C LYS A 119 26.81 1.13 -12.42
N THR A 120 25.81 1.87 -12.87
CA THR A 120 24.62 1.31 -13.49
C THR A 120 24.65 1.56 -15.01
N GLU A 121 24.91 0.54 -15.78
CA GLU A 121 24.33 0.43 -17.11
C GLU A 121 22.81 0.51 -16.96
N GLN A 122 22.10 1.09 -17.92
CA GLN A 122 20.62 1.19 -17.88
C GLN A 122 20.02 -0.17 -17.54
N LYS A 123 19.51 -0.32 -16.32
CA LYS A 123 18.99 -1.60 -15.86
C LYS A 123 17.48 -1.62 -16.04
N GLU A 124 17.01 -2.73 -16.55
CA GLU A 124 15.59 -3.03 -16.71
C GLU A 124 14.89 -3.26 -15.36
N GLU A 125 15.67 -3.51 -14.29
CA GLU A 125 15.16 -3.76 -12.94
C GLU A 125 15.74 -2.81 -11.91
N LEU A 126 14.91 -2.38 -10.96
CA LEU A 126 15.36 -1.71 -9.75
C LEU A 126 16.11 -2.71 -8.87
N VAL A 127 17.37 -2.42 -8.61
CA VAL A 127 18.25 -3.29 -7.80
C VAL A 127 18.65 -2.60 -6.50
N ASN A 128 18.99 -3.39 -5.50
CA ASN A 128 19.57 -2.85 -4.27
C ASN A 128 20.99 -2.35 -4.53
N LEU A 129 21.13 -1.02 -4.62
CA LEU A 129 22.40 -0.34 -4.88
C LEU A 129 23.32 -0.30 -3.64
N ASN A 130 22.81 -0.55 -2.45
CA ASN A 130 23.59 -0.75 -1.23
C ASN A 130 24.04 -2.22 -1.05
N GLY A 131 23.78 -3.06 -2.05
CA GLY A 131 24.25 -4.43 -2.02
C GLY A 131 25.77 -4.52 -2.24
N PRO A 132 26.40 -5.67 -1.87
CA PRO A 132 27.85 -5.86 -1.93
C PRO A 132 28.46 -5.74 -3.34
N LYS A 133 27.63 -5.80 -4.36
CA LYS A 133 28.06 -5.63 -5.77
C LYS A 133 28.19 -4.18 -6.22
N PHE A 134 27.68 -3.24 -5.44
CA PHE A 134 27.61 -1.82 -5.79
C PHE A 134 28.38 -0.97 -4.77
N ASP A 135 27.69 -0.29 -3.86
CA ASP A 135 28.30 0.56 -2.86
C ASP A 135 27.67 0.32 -1.48
N PRO A 136 28.13 -0.72 -0.75
CA PRO A 136 27.52 -1.12 0.50
C PRO A 136 27.73 -0.10 1.64
N CYS A 137 28.63 0.86 1.46
CA CYS A 137 28.94 1.91 2.42
C CYS A 137 28.36 3.27 2.04
N PHE A 138 27.58 3.36 0.97
CA PHE A 138 26.98 4.62 0.56
C PHE A 138 25.90 5.06 1.53
N THR A 139 25.99 6.31 1.98
CA THR A 139 24.98 7.00 2.77
C THR A 139 24.49 8.20 1.98
N GLY A 140 23.19 8.29 1.75
CA GLY A 140 22.62 9.37 0.95
C GLY A 140 21.32 8.96 0.25
N PHE A 141 21.11 9.52 -0.91
CA PHE A 141 19.87 9.39 -1.66
C PHE A 141 20.12 8.82 -3.05
N TYR A 142 19.32 7.85 -3.45
CA TYR A 142 19.25 7.39 -4.83
C TYR A 142 17.99 7.95 -5.48
N ARG A 143 18.11 8.48 -6.70
CA ARG A 143 16.99 8.94 -7.53
C ARG A 143 16.87 8.05 -8.75
N TYR A 144 15.71 7.46 -8.92
CA TYR A 144 15.34 6.63 -10.06
C TYR A 144 14.35 7.40 -10.92
N GLU A 145 14.70 7.62 -12.18
CA GLU A 145 13.88 8.38 -13.13
C GLU A 145 13.54 7.51 -14.34
N THR A 146 12.28 7.55 -14.72
CA THR A 146 11.80 6.85 -15.91
C THR A 146 10.63 7.58 -16.53
N ASN A 147 10.28 7.22 -17.76
CA ASN A 147 9.11 7.75 -18.46
C ASN A 147 8.16 6.61 -18.80
N PHE A 148 6.88 6.84 -18.61
CA PHE A 148 5.82 5.93 -19.02
C PHE A 148 4.60 6.72 -19.49
N SER A 149 3.70 6.07 -20.21
CA SER A 149 2.47 6.70 -20.71
C SER A 149 1.25 5.98 -20.15
N VAL A 150 0.29 6.76 -19.67
CA VAL A 150 -1.00 6.26 -19.19
C VAL A 150 -2.12 7.01 -19.93
N ASN A 151 -3.04 6.25 -20.52
CA ASN A 151 -4.26 6.82 -21.06
C ASN A 151 -5.27 7.05 -19.92
N LYS A 152 -5.26 8.25 -19.35
CA LYS A 152 -6.18 8.61 -18.26
C LYS A 152 -7.63 8.55 -18.73
N LYS A 153 -8.47 7.88 -17.94
CA LYS A 153 -9.93 7.80 -18.13
C LYS A 153 -10.62 8.60 -17.04
N GLU A 154 -11.68 9.31 -17.39
CA GLU A 154 -12.49 10.05 -16.43
C GLU A 154 -13.09 9.11 -15.37
N GLY A 155 -13.07 9.55 -14.11
CA GLY A 155 -13.58 8.78 -12.97
C GLY A 155 -12.72 7.59 -12.53
N VAL A 156 -11.51 7.43 -13.10
CA VAL A 156 -10.55 6.39 -12.71
C VAL A 156 -9.41 7.02 -11.91
N ARG A 157 -9.11 6.44 -10.74
CA ARG A 157 -7.94 6.80 -9.93
C ARG A 157 -6.78 5.90 -10.30
N TYR A 158 -5.59 6.48 -10.36
CA TYR A 158 -4.36 5.78 -10.70
C TYR A 158 -3.42 5.78 -9.52
N PHE A 159 -2.81 4.63 -9.28
CA PHE A 159 -1.85 4.45 -8.20
C PHE A 159 -0.57 3.84 -8.75
N LEU A 160 0.56 4.39 -8.34
CA LEU A 160 1.85 3.74 -8.50
C LEU A 160 2.06 2.80 -7.31
N LYS A 161 2.29 1.52 -7.59
CA LYS A 161 2.63 0.53 -6.58
C LYS A 161 4.11 0.19 -6.68
N VAL A 162 4.82 0.32 -5.57
CA VAL A 162 6.20 -0.15 -5.44
C VAL A 162 6.18 -1.40 -4.57
N GLU A 163 6.60 -2.52 -5.15
CA GLU A 163 6.52 -3.84 -4.50
C GLU A 163 7.56 -4.03 -3.40
N LYS A 164 8.76 -3.49 -3.61
CA LYS A 164 9.90 -3.68 -2.71
C LYS A 164 10.70 -2.39 -2.59
N GLY A 165 11.11 -2.08 -1.38
CA GLY A 165 12.04 -1.01 -1.06
C GLY A 165 12.77 -1.36 0.23
N GLY A 166 13.91 -0.73 0.49
CA GLY A 166 14.69 -0.92 1.72
C GLY A 166 14.39 0.15 2.76
N ASP A 167 14.17 1.36 2.27
CA ASP A 167 13.95 2.56 3.07
C ASP A 167 12.76 3.36 2.53
N THR A 168 12.57 4.56 3.04
CA THR A 168 11.52 5.46 2.58
C THR A 168 11.77 5.93 1.14
N ALA A 169 10.74 5.92 0.31
CA ALA A 169 10.76 6.50 -1.02
C ALA A 169 9.84 7.72 -1.10
N GLN A 170 10.33 8.79 -1.72
CA GLN A 170 9.51 9.93 -2.13
C GLN A 170 9.20 9.81 -3.62
N VAL A 171 7.94 9.99 -3.98
CA VAL A 171 7.45 9.80 -5.34
C VAL A 171 7.11 11.12 -5.98
N PHE A 172 7.66 11.36 -7.17
CA PHE A 172 7.33 12.53 -8.00
C PHE A 172 6.78 12.07 -9.35
N VAL A 173 5.71 12.69 -9.82
CA VAL A 173 5.16 12.47 -11.16
C VAL A 173 5.04 13.80 -11.88
N ASN A 174 5.74 13.93 -12.99
CA ASN A 174 5.83 15.19 -13.77
C ASN A 174 6.26 16.39 -12.90
N GLY A 175 7.17 16.17 -11.94
CA GLY A 175 7.66 17.19 -11.03
C GLY A 175 6.71 17.53 -9.86
N ILE A 176 5.55 16.89 -9.77
CA ILE A 176 4.62 17.05 -8.65
C ILE A 176 4.97 16.02 -7.58
N ASP A 177 5.14 16.47 -6.34
CA ASP A 177 5.33 15.61 -5.18
C ASP A 177 4.03 14.87 -4.87
N CYS A 178 4.08 13.54 -4.99
CA CYS A 178 2.96 12.63 -4.71
C CYS A 178 3.05 11.99 -3.31
N GLY A 179 4.02 12.40 -2.50
CA GLY A 179 4.20 11.95 -1.13
C GLY A 179 5.23 10.84 -0.94
N TYR A 180 5.20 10.27 0.24
CA TYR A 180 6.19 9.29 0.72
C TYR A 180 5.59 7.91 0.86
N GLN A 181 6.39 6.89 0.57
CA GLN A 181 6.13 5.50 0.90
C GLN A 181 7.18 5.05 1.93
N ALA A 182 6.75 4.89 3.17
CA ALA A 182 7.61 4.46 4.27
C ALA A 182 7.62 2.95 4.47
N GLU A 183 6.65 2.26 3.86
CA GLU A 183 6.49 0.81 3.93
C GLU A 183 6.30 0.22 2.53
N PHE A 184 6.78 -1.00 2.33
CA PHE A 184 6.67 -1.72 1.05
C PHE A 184 6.05 -3.11 1.27
N PRO A 185 5.09 -3.51 0.42
CA PRO A 185 4.61 -2.82 -0.78
C PRO A 185 3.82 -1.55 -0.45
N GLY A 186 4.11 -0.46 -1.15
CA GLY A 186 3.48 0.84 -0.97
C GLY A 186 2.71 1.31 -2.20
N ARG A 187 1.69 2.15 -2.00
CA ARG A 187 0.90 2.76 -3.08
C ARG A 187 0.88 4.27 -2.94
N THR A 188 1.07 4.97 -4.05
CA THR A 188 0.95 6.44 -4.13
C THR A 188 -0.02 6.79 -5.25
N GLU A 189 -0.99 7.65 -4.99
CA GLU A 189 -1.90 8.17 -6.02
C GLU A 189 -1.16 9.15 -6.92
N ILE A 190 -1.38 9.05 -8.27
CA ILE A 190 -0.65 9.80 -9.29
C ILE A 190 -1.56 10.49 -10.31
#